data_05376bcc02bd01d26ae008150951249c
#
_entry.id   05376bcc02bd01d26ae008150951249c
#
_cell.length_a   1.000
_cell.length_b   1.000
_cell.length_c   1.000
_cell.angle_alpha   90.00
_cell.angle_beta   90.00
_cell.angle_gamma   90.00
#
_symmetry.space_group_name_H-M   'P 1'
#
loop_
_entity.id
_entity.type
_entity.pdbx_description
1 polymer ?
#
loop_
_entity_poly.entity_id
_entity_poly.type
_entity_poly.pdbx_seq_one_letter_code
_entity_poly.pdbx_strand_id
1 'polypeptide(L)'
;LSGGQQQRVALGRALVAEPKLLLLDEPLSNLDAKLRESMRFEIKDIQKKLGITVVYVTHDQVEAMTMSDRVFLINNGVVQQVGSPLEIYRNPVNQFVANFVGKANFLKGTADGGRISIAGTNQSVPYSGKLSGKVVLTLRPENVKIVPSGGDLTGTIQNMYYLGNENDCRVDLGGVSLRIIADPHSFDSLSAGQKIDMKIQDELVYADDGKDDQYKILT
;
A
#
# COMPACT_ATOMS: atom_id res chain seq x y z
N LEU A 1 -34.55 -9.22 -3.68
CA LEU A 1 -33.25 -9.77 -3.29
C LEU A 1 -32.34 -8.65 -2.85
N SER A 2 -31.58 -8.84 -1.74
CA SER A 2 -30.49 -7.92 -1.37
C SER A 2 -29.35 -8.00 -2.38
N GLY A 3 -28.44 -7.00 -2.40
CA GLY A 3 -27.30 -6.99 -3.32
C GLY A 3 -26.46 -8.26 -3.24
N GLY A 4 -26.16 -8.75 -2.02
CA GLY A 4 -25.45 -10.00 -1.83
C GLY A 4 -26.20 -11.25 -2.29
N GLN A 5 -27.54 -11.26 -2.16
CA GLN A 5 -28.35 -12.37 -2.69
C GLN A 5 -28.33 -12.36 -4.22
N GLN A 6 -28.42 -11.19 -4.85
CA GLN A 6 -28.31 -11.05 -6.30
C GLN A 6 -26.95 -11.55 -6.80
N GLN A 7 -25.87 -11.20 -6.08
CA GLN A 7 -24.51 -11.62 -6.43
C GLN A 7 -24.32 -13.15 -6.31
N ARG A 8 -24.84 -13.78 -5.24
CA ARG A 8 -24.81 -15.24 -5.11
C ARG A 8 -25.60 -15.95 -6.22
N VAL A 9 -26.74 -15.40 -6.61
CA VAL A 9 -27.53 -15.95 -7.72
C VAL A 9 -26.75 -15.83 -9.04
N ALA A 10 -26.13 -14.68 -9.30
CA ALA A 10 -25.32 -14.48 -10.51
C ALA A 10 -24.13 -15.43 -10.57
N LEU A 11 -23.39 -15.58 -9.44
CA LEU A 11 -22.29 -16.53 -9.32
C LEU A 11 -22.75 -17.99 -9.50
N GLY A 12 -23.84 -18.39 -8.84
CA GLY A 12 -24.43 -19.73 -8.97
C GLY A 12 -24.82 -20.05 -10.41
N ARG A 13 -25.43 -19.09 -11.12
CA ARG A 13 -25.76 -19.26 -12.55
C ARG A 13 -24.54 -19.48 -13.42
N ALA A 14 -23.43 -18.75 -13.17
CA ALA A 14 -22.19 -18.93 -13.90
C ALA A 14 -21.54 -20.30 -13.63
N LEU A 15 -21.62 -20.78 -12.39
CA LEU A 15 -21.00 -22.04 -11.97
C LEU A 15 -21.77 -23.30 -12.41
N VAL A 16 -23.11 -23.22 -12.55
CA VAL A 16 -23.94 -24.37 -13.00
C VAL A 16 -23.52 -24.89 -14.39
N ALA A 17 -22.92 -24.01 -15.22
CA ALA A 17 -22.40 -24.39 -16.53
C ALA A 17 -21.05 -25.14 -16.47
N GLU A 18 -20.51 -25.42 -15.27
CA GLU A 18 -19.20 -26.07 -15.04
C GLU A 18 -18.07 -25.47 -15.91
N PRO A 19 -17.85 -24.14 -15.84
CA PRO A 19 -16.91 -23.47 -16.72
C PRO A 19 -15.45 -23.84 -16.37
N LYS A 20 -14.59 -23.95 -17.38
CA LYS A 20 -13.13 -24.07 -17.18
C LYS A 20 -12.50 -22.75 -16.73
N LEU A 21 -13.12 -21.64 -17.10
CA LEU A 21 -12.68 -20.28 -16.79
C LEU A 21 -13.88 -19.44 -16.37
N LEU A 22 -13.80 -18.80 -15.23
CA LEU A 22 -14.78 -17.85 -14.70
C LEU A 22 -14.24 -16.43 -14.82
N LEU A 23 -15.00 -15.54 -15.47
CA LEU A 23 -14.67 -14.12 -15.59
C LEU A 23 -15.57 -13.32 -14.64
N LEU A 24 -14.96 -12.55 -13.75
CA LEU A 24 -15.64 -11.69 -12.78
C LEU A 24 -15.15 -10.25 -12.99
N ASP A 25 -16.05 -9.38 -13.40
CA ASP A 25 -15.78 -7.97 -13.62
C ASP A 25 -16.44 -7.15 -12.50
N GLU A 26 -15.61 -6.59 -11.61
CA GLU A 26 -15.99 -5.82 -10.43
C GLU A 26 -17.16 -6.42 -9.63
N PRO A 27 -17.13 -7.73 -9.29
CA PRO A 27 -18.31 -8.43 -8.80
C PRO A 27 -18.79 -7.95 -7.42
N LEU A 28 -17.95 -7.23 -6.66
CA LEU A 28 -18.27 -6.80 -5.29
C LEU A 28 -18.43 -5.27 -5.15
N SER A 29 -18.35 -4.52 -6.24
CA SER A 29 -18.34 -3.04 -6.24
C SER A 29 -19.60 -2.41 -5.60
N ASN A 30 -20.76 -3.05 -5.76
CA ASN A 30 -22.06 -2.55 -5.28
C ASN A 30 -22.44 -3.05 -3.87
N LEU A 31 -21.55 -3.68 -3.14
CA LEU A 31 -21.80 -4.22 -1.81
C LEU A 31 -21.24 -3.31 -0.71
N ASP A 32 -21.93 -3.30 0.45
CA ASP A 32 -21.38 -2.67 1.66
C ASP A 32 -20.11 -3.39 2.14
N ALA A 33 -19.31 -2.71 2.97
CA ALA A 33 -18.00 -3.20 3.38
C ALA A 33 -18.03 -4.58 4.06
N LYS A 34 -19.00 -4.81 4.97
CA LYS A 34 -19.11 -6.08 5.70
C LYS A 34 -19.50 -7.24 4.79
N LEU A 35 -20.45 -6.99 3.91
CA LEU A 35 -20.90 -7.99 2.94
C LEU A 35 -19.82 -8.28 1.90
N ARG A 36 -19.09 -7.24 1.44
CA ARG A 36 -17.94 -7.38 0.53
C ARG A 36 -16.86 -8.27 1.12
N GLU A 37 -16.52 -8.06 2.40
CA GLU A 37 -15.54 -8.91 3.09
C GLU A 37 -15.99 -10.39 3.14
N SER A 38 -17.23 -10.65 3.54
CA SER A 38 -17.80 -12.01 3.57
C SER A 38 -17.79 -12.68 2.19
N MET A 39 -18.21 -11.95 1.16
CA MET A 39 -18.29 -12.47 -0.21
C MET A 39 -16.91 -12.75 -0.81
N ARG A 40 -15.87 -11.99 -0.46
CA ARG A 40 -14.49 -12.28 -0.88
C ARG A 40 -14.07 -13.70 -0.45
N PHE A 41 -14.24 -14.02 0.82
CA PHE A 41 -13.87 -15.34 1.33
C PHE A 41 -14.74 -16.44 0.68
N GLU A 42 -16.05 -16.22 0.54
CA GLU A 42 -16.96 -17.18 -0.08
C GLU A 42 -16.56 -17.50 -1.53
N ILE A 43 -16.24 -16.48 -2.35
CA ILE A 43 -15.79 -16.66 -3.73
C ILE A 43 -14.45 -17.41 -3.77
N LYS A 44 -13.49 -17.05 -2.91
CA LYS A 44 -12.18 -17.72 -2.87
C LYS A 44 -12.31 -19.19 -2.45
N ASP A 45 -13.19 -19.49 -1.49
CA ASP A 45 -13.45 -20.88 -1.05
C ASP A 45 -14.11 -21.71 -2.16
N ILE A 46 -15.06 -21.13 -2.88
CA ILE A 46 -15.69 -21.80 -4.04
C ILE A 46 -14.65 -22.08 -5.11
N GLN A 47 -13.83 -21.08 -5.45
CA GLN A 47 -12.76 -21.23 -6.45
C GLN A 47 -11.80 -22.37 -6.09
N LYS A 48 -11.37 -22.42 -4.81
CA LYS A 48 -10.49 -23.51 -4.32
C LYS A 48 -11.14 -24.87 -4.36
N LYS A 49 -12.40 -24.96 -3.92
CA LYS A 49 -13.14 -26.24 -3.90
C LYS A 49 -13.38 -26.82 -5.30
N LEU A 50 -13.64 -25.93 -6.26
CA LEU A 50 -13.93 -26.36 -7.64
C LEU A 50 -12.65 -26.48 -8.50
N GLY A 51 -11.53 -25.91 -8.07
CA GLY A 51 -10.27 -25.93 -8.82
C GLY A 51 -10.32 -25.20 -10.16
N ILE A 52 -11.26 -24.27 -10.32
CA ILE A 52 -11.44 -23.52 -11.59
C ILE A 52 -10.50 -22.32 -11.67
N THR A 53 -10.14 -21.97 -12.90
CA THR A 53 -9.41 -20.72 -13.15
C THR A 53 -10.38 -19.54 -13.10
N VAL A 54 -9.98 -18.47 -12.40
CA VAL A 54 -10.78 -17.24 -12.30
C VAL A 54 -9.94 -16.07 -12.78
N VAL A 55 -10.48 -15.25 -13.67
CA VAL A 55 -9.97 -13.91 -13.98
C VAL A 55 -10.90 -12.92 -13.28
N TYR A 56 -10.31 -12.16 -12.37
CA TYR A 56 -11.03 -11.23 -11.49
C TYR A 56 -10.55 -9.81 -11.77
N VAL A 57 -11.44 -8.94 -12.22
CA VAL A 57 -11.15 -7.52 -12.44
C VAL A 57 -11.69 -6.73 -11.26
N THR A 58 -10.87 -5.88 -10.66
CA THR A 58 -11.24 -5.01 -9.56
C THR A 58 -10.34 -3.78 -9.50
N HIS A 59 -10.85 -2.69 -8.96
CA HIS A 59 -10.08 -1.52 -8.54
C HIS A 59 -9.78 -1.54 -7.02
N ASP A 60 -10.33 -2.50 -6.27
CA ASP A 60 -10.09 -2.65 -4.83
C ASP A 60 -8.79 -3.44 -4.58
N GLN A 61 -7.82 -2.77 -3.98
CA GLN A 61 -6.51 -3.36 -3.66
C GLN A 61 -6.64 -4.57 -2.71
N VAL A 62 -7.55 -4.49 -1.73
CA VAL A 62 -7.73 -5.57 -0.76
C VAL A 62 -8.27 -6.82 -1.44
N GLU A 63 -9.18 -6.66 -2.41
CA GLU A 63 -9.66 -7.78 -3.23
C GLU A 63 -8.51 -8.40 -4.04
N ALA A 64 -7.77 -7.58 -4.79
CA ALA A 64 -6.63 -8.06 -5.58
C ALA A 64 -5.59 -8.80 -4.74
N MET A 65 -5.24 -8.26 -3.57
CA MET A 65 -4.22 -8.82 -2.69
C MET A 65 -4.65 -10.08 -1.95
N THR A 66 -5.93 -10.21 -1.61
CA THR A 66 -6.43 -11.33 -0.80
C THR A 66 -6.95 -12.51 -1.62
N MET A 67 -7.47 -12.25 -2.81
CA MET A 67 -8.15 -13.28 -3.62
C MET A 67 -7.25 -13.89 -4.70
N SER A 68 -6.23 -13.16 -5.16
CA SER A 68 -5.45 -13.58 -6.33
C SER A 68 -4.23 -14.42 -5.93
N ASP A 69 -3.87 -15.35 -6.81
CA ASP A 69 -2.58 -16.02 -6.77
C ASP A 69 -1.55 -15.24 -7.60
N ARG A 70 -2.04 -14.45 -8.56
CA ARG A 70 -1.26 -13.62 -9.46
C ARG A 70 -2.03 -12.36 -9.83
N VAL A 71 -1.39 -11.20 -9.70
CA VAL A 71 -1.97 -9.88 -9.99
C VAL A 71 -1.31 -9.28 -11.21
N PHE A 72 -2.13 -8.71 -12.09
CA PHE A 72 -1.71 -7.88 -13.22
C PHE A 72 -2.11 -6.44 -12.90
N LEU A 73 -1.14 -5.59 -12.62
CA LEU A 73 -1.40 -4.18 -12.34
C LEU A 73 -1.30 -3.38 -13.64
N ILE A 74 -2.40 -2.72 -14.00
CA ILE A 74 -2.53 -2.01 -15.27
C ILE A 74 -2.72 -0.52 -15.00
N ASN A 75 -1.99 0.31 -15.74
CA ASN A 75 -2.16 1.76 -15.74
C ASN A 75 -2.20 2.27 -17.17
N ASN A 76 -3.22 3.06 -17.52
CA ASN A 76 -3.42 3.63 -18.85
C ASN A 76 -3.27 2.58 -19.99
N GLY A 77 -3.86 1.38 -19.79
CA GLY A 77 -3.83 0.29 -20.77
C GLY A 77 -2.49 -0.46 -20.85
N VAL A 78 -1.50 -0.10 -20.03
CA VAL A 78 -0.17 -0.73 -19.99
C VAL A 78 -0.01 -1.54 -18.72
N VAL A 79 0.44 -2.79 -18.84
CA VAL A 79 0.80 -3.63 -17.69
C VAL A 79 2.05 -3.06 -17.03
N GLN A 80 1.94 -2.63 -15.78
CA GLN A 80 3.04 -2.06 -15.00
C GLN A 80 3.84 -3.14 -14.29
N GLN A 81 3.16 -4.11 -13.71
CA GLN A 81 3.79 -5.23 -13.03
C GLN A 81 2.87 -6.45 -13.02
N VAL A 82 3.49 -7.63 -13.05
CA VAL A 82 2.82 -8.92 -12.84
C VAL A 82 3.57 -9.70 -11.78
N GLY A 83 2.86 -10.24 -10.81
CA GLY A 83 3.48 -11.03 -9.74
C GLY A 83 2.46 -11.55 -8.72
N SER A 84 2.92 -12.28 -7.74
CA SER A 84 2.10 -12.60 -6.57
C SER A 84 1.79 -11.32 -5.77
N PRO A 85 0.71 -11.29 -4.98
CA PRO A 85 0.42 -10.15 -4.10
C PRO A 85 1.62 -9.72 -3.26
N LEU A 86 2.32 -10.69 -2.67
CA LEU A 86 3.48 -10.42 -1.82
C LEU A 86 4.65 -9.78 -2.59
N GLU A 87 4.94 -10.24 -3.81
CA GLU A 87 5.98 -9.66 -4.67
C GLU A 87 5.65 -8.23 -5.07
N ILE A 88 4.41 -7.97 -5.48
CA ILE A 88 3.98 -6.61 -5.88
C ILE A 88 4.05 -5.64 -4.71
N TYR A 89 3.71 -6.09 -3.50
CA TYR A 89 3.76 -5.26 -2.29
C TYR A 89 5.20 -4.97 -1.84
N ARG A 90 6.06 -6.01 -1.80
CA ARG A 90 7.43 -5.89 -1.28
C ARG A 90 8.42 -5.31 -2.29
N ASN A 91 8.23 -5.64 -3.58
CA ASN A 91 9.16 -5.30 -4.66
C ASN A 91 8.43 -4.57 -5.80
N PRO A 92 7.74 -3.44 -5.53
CA PRO A 92 7.09 -2.67 -6.59
C PRO A 92 8.15 -2.10 -7.54
N VAL A 93 7.93 -2.29 -8.84
CA VAL A 93 8.91 -1.90 -9.88
C VAL A 93 9.05 -0.39 -10.06
N ASN A 94 8.06 0.38 -9.62
CA ASN A 94 8.06 1.84 -9.71
C ASN A 94 7.16 2.47 -8.64
N GLN A 95 7.19 3.81 -8.55
CA GLN A 95 6.42 4.57 -7.60
C GLN A 95 4.90 4.40 -7.77
N PHE A 96 4.42 4.25 -9.02
CA PHE A 96 3.01 4.01 -9.28
C PHE A 96 2.55 2.70 -8.60
N VAL A 97 3.26 1.60 -8.81
CA VAL A 97 2.94 0.32 -8.18
C VAL A 97 3.01 0.43 -6.66
N ALA A 98 4.07 1.06 -6.13
CA ALA A 98 4.23 1.27 -4.69
C ALA A 98 3.05 2.03 -4.06
N ASN A 99 2.56 3.07 -4.75
CA ASN A 99 1.44 3.89 -4.30
C ASN A 99 0.09 3.20 -4.49
N PHE A 100 -0.05 2.39 -5.55
CA PHE A 100 -1.31 1.71 -5.84
C PHE A 100 -1.60 0.57 -4.84
N VAL A 101 -0.58 -0.22 -4.45
CA VAL A 101 -0.78 -1.42 -3.60
C VAL A 101 -0.68 -1.16 -2.10
N GLY A 102 -0.76 0.08 -1.69
CA GLY A 102 -0.75 0.48 -0.28
C GLY A 102 -0.33 1.93 -0.11
N LYS A 103 -0.47 2.43 1.09
CA LYS A 103 -0.04 3.79 1.42
C LYS A 103 1.49 3.85 1.42
N ALA A 104 2.08 4.89 0.84
CA ALA A 104 3.52 5.09 0.84
C ALA A 104 3.86 6.58 0.99
N ASN A 105 4.97 6.86 1.67
CA ASN A 105 5.60 8.18 1.69
C ASN A 105 6.63 8.25 0.57
N PHE A 106 6.63 9.30 -0.21
CA PHE A 106 7.62 9.56 -1.26
C PHE A 106 8.42 10.80 -0.90
N LEU A 107 9.66 10.59 -0.50
CA LEU A 107 10.57 11.66 -0.08
C LEU A 107 11.63 11.85 -1.15
N LYS A 108 11.62 13.00 -1.82
CA LYS A 108 12.69 13.34 -2.75
C LYS A 108 14.00 13.55 -1.99
N GLY A 109 15.11 13.14 -2.60
CA GLY A 109 16.42 13.28 -1.99
C GLY A 109 17.56 13.14 -2.98
N THR A 110 18.76 13.20 -2.44
CA THR A 110 19.99 12.95 -3.19
C THR A 110 20.78 11.85 -2.49
N ALA A 111 21.06 10.78 -3.22
CA ALA A 111 21.88 9.67 -2.76
C ALA A 111 23.34 9.96 -3.08
N ASP A 112 24.17 10.03 -2.04
CA ASP A 112 25.61 10.20 -2.13
C ASP A 112 26.31 9.66 -0.88
N GLY A 113 27.50 9.09 -1.03
CA GLY A 113 28.36 8.67 0.07
C GLY A 113 27.70 7.69 1.07
N GLY A 114 26.80 6.80 0.61
CA GLY A 114 26.13 5.84 1.48
C GLY A 114 24.98 6.44 2.31
N ARG A 115 24.47 7.60 1.93
CA ARG A 115 23.33 8.27 2.57
C ARG A 115 22.40 8.88 1.53
N ILE A 116 21.14 9.10 1.93
CA ILE A 116 20.18 9.90 1.17
C ILE A 116 19.87 11.14 2.00
N SER A 117 20.21 12.31 1.47
CA SER A 117 19.80 13.62 2.02
C SER A 117 18.38 13.93 1.55
N ILE A 118 17.45 14.15 2.49
CA ILE A 118 16.03 14.39 2.19
C ILE A 118 15.84 15.85 1.82
N ALA A 119 15.34 16.09 0.62
CA ALA A 119 15.08 17.43 0.12
C ALA A 119 14.06 18.20 0.98
N GLY A 120 14.32 19.48 1.24
CA GLY A 120 13.45 20.31 2.09
C GLY A 120 13.65 20.11 3.59
N THR A 121 14.64 19.30 4.01
CA THR A 121 15.01 19.08 5.41
C THR A 121 16.53 19.14 5.59
N ASN A 122 16.99 19.14 6.86
CA ASN A 122 18.41 18.97 7.19
C ASN A 122 18.74 17.52 7.60
N GLN A 123 17.91 16.54 7.17
CA GLN A 123 18.05 15.16 7.59
C GLN A 123 18.55 14.27 6.46
N SER A 124 19.25 13.22 6.84
CA SER A 124 19.71 12.20 5.91
C SER A 124 19.62 10.84 6.56
N VAL A 125 19.32 9.81 5.76
CA VAL A 125 19.22 8.42 6.21
C VAL A 125 20.33 7.57 5.62
N PRO A 126 20.78 6.51 6.31
CA PRO A 126 21.73 5.55 5.75
C PRO A 126 21.15 4.91 4.48
N TYR A 127 21.99 4.63 3.50
CA TYR A 127 21.60 3.97 2.27
C TYR A 127 22.72 3.05 1.76
N SER A 128 22.43 1.77 1.60
CA SER A 128 23.37 0.75 1.13
C SER A 128 23.17 0.34 -0.34
N GLY A 129 22.18 0.95 -1.03
CA GLY A 129 21.91 0.64 -2.42
C GLY A 129 22.91 1.26 -3.41
N LYS A 130 22.68 1.03 -4.69
CA LYS A 130 23.62 1.39 -5.78
C LYS A 130 23.25 2.69 -6.51
N LEU A 131 22.08 3.26 -6.25
CA LEU A 131 21.66 4.50 -6.92
C LEU A 131 22.47 5.69 -6.36
N SER A 132 22.78 6.66 -7.23
CA SER A 132 23.40 7.92 -6.89
C SER A 132 22.70 9.07 -7.60
N GLY A 133 22.82 10.29 -7.06
CA GLY A 133 22.14 11.47 -7.58
C GLY A 133 20.71 11.58 -7.08
N LYS A 134 19.82 12.17 -7.89
CA LYS A 134 18.43 12.40 -7.50
C LYS A 134 17.66 11.08 -7.37
N VAL A 135 17.03 10.89 -6.21
CA VAL A 135 16.26 9.68 -5.89
C VAL A 135 14.95 10.06 -5.18
N VAL A 136 14.03 9.10 -5.18
CA VAL A 136 12.83 9.10 -4.34
C VAL A 136 12.95 7.96 -3.35
N LEU A 137 13.13 8.32 -2.07
CA LEU A 137 13.05 7.40 -0.95
C LEU A 137 11.57 7.12 -0.65
N THR A 138 11.20 5.87 -0.73
CA THR A 138 9.81 5.43 -0.53
C THR A 138 9.72 4.61 0.74
N LEU A 139 8.90 5.08 1.68
CA LEU A 139 8.72 4.48 3.00
C LEU A 139 7.27 4.06 3.21
N ARG A 140 7.03 2.81 3.54
CA ARG A 140 5.73 2.37 4.02
C ARG A 140 5.48 2.94 5.42
N PRO A 141 4.30 3.52 5.72
CA PRO A 141 4.02 4.08 7.04
C PRO A 141 4.23 3.09 8.19
N GLU A 142 3.93 1.82 7.97
CA GLU A 142 4.11 0.72 8.94
C GLU A 142 5.57 0.30 9.14
N ASN A 143 6.47 0.64 8.22
CA ASN A 143 7.90 0.34 8.30
C ASN A 143 8.73 1.46 8.96
N VAL A 144 8.08 2.53 9.40
CA VAL A 144 8.70 3.60 10.17
C VAL A 144 8.23 3.49 11.62
N LYS A 145 9.13 3.14 12.52
CA LYS A 145 8.81 2.89 13.94
C LYS A 145 9.32 3.99 14.82
N ILE A 146 8.49 4.43 15.77
CA ILE A 146 8.90 5.35 16.84
C ILE A 146 9.85 4.59 17.77
N VAL A 147 10.97 5.21 18.10
CA VAL A 147 11.98 4.68 19.01
C VAL A 147 12.30 5.70 20.10
N PRO A 148 12.74 5.25 21.30
CA PRO A 148 13.04 6.19 22.41
C PRO A 148 14.17 7.17 22.06
N SER A 149 15.18 6.73 21.32
CA SER A 149 16.32 7.53 20.87
C SER A 149 17.10 6.83 19.76
N GLY A 150 17.94 7.59 19.04
CA GLY A 150 18.87 7.03 18.06
C GLY A 150 18.19 6.55 16.77
N GLY A 151 17.09 7.18 16.39
CA GLY A 151 16.41 6.93 15.13
C GLY A 151 17.21 7.41 13.90
N ASP A 152 16.76 7.00 12.73
CA ASP A 152 17.29 7.48 11.45
C ASP A 152 16.72 8.86 11.09
N LEU A 153 15.51 9.16 11.59
CA LEU A 153 14.78 10.40 11.41
C LEU A 153 14.27 10.94 12.74
N THR A 154 14.18 12.26 12.81
CA THR A 154 13.55 12.97 13.93
C THR A 154 12.45 13.89 13.38
N GLY A 155 11.31 13.94 14.04
CA GLY A 155 10.22 14.82 13.60
C GLY A 155 9.30 15.21 14.72
N THR A 156 8.38 16.14 14.41
CA THR A 156 7.35 16.59 15.35
C THR A 156 5.99 16.08 14.90
N ILE A 157 5.25 15.43 15.78
CA ILE A 157 3.89 14.96 15.52
C ILE A 157 3.00 16.17 15.27
N GLN A 158 2.41 16.27 14.09
CA GLN A 158 1.44 17.31 13.73
C GLN A 158 0.02 16.89 14.10
N ASN A 159 -0.36 15.67 13.69
CA ASN A 159 -1.70 15.13 13.91
C ASN A 159 -1.63 13.64 14.21
N MET A 160 -2.60 13.16 14.98
CA MET A 160 -2.80 11.75 15.27
C MET A 160 -4.28 11.41 15.13
N TYR A 161 -4.56 10.26 14.50
CA TYR A 161 -5.90 9.74 14.32
C TYR A 161 -5.95 8.30 14.83
N TYR A 162 -6.75 8.06 15.83
CA TYR A 162 -7.00 6.73 16.37
C TYR A 162 -8.01 5.98 15.49
N LEU A 163 -7.60 4.88 14.86
CA LEU A 163 -8.44 4.08 13.97
C LEU A 163 -8.88 2.75 14.60
N GLY A 164 -8.71 2.58 15.90
CA GLY A 164 -9.05 1.38 16.65
C GLY A 164 -7.90 0.38 16.68
N ASN A 165 -7.47 -0.13 15.56
CA ASN A 165 -6.38 -1.10 15.42
C ASN A 165 -5.01 -0.46 15.15
N GLU A 166 -4.95 0.82 14.84
CA GLU A 166 -3.72 1.56 14.54
C GLU A 166 -3.88 3.06 14.85
N ASN A 167 -2.77 3.75 15.06
CA ASN A 167 -2.68 5.21 15.12
C ASN A 167 -2.05 5.74 13.84
N ASP A 168 -2.80 6.50 13.04
CA ASP A 168 -2.30 7.18 11.85
C ASP A 168 -1.72 8.54 12.25
N CYS A 169 -0.42 8.69 12.18
CA CYS A 169 0.27 9.90 12.61
C CYS A 169 0.88 10.64 11.42
N ARG A 170 0.76 11.97 11.46
CA ARG A 170 1.47 12.88 10.56
C ARG A 170 2.61 13.54 11.32
N VAL A 171 3.82 13.40 10.81
CA VAL A 171 5.05 13.87 11.44
C VAL A 171 5.74 14.85 10.51
N ASP A 172 6.07 16.04 10.99
CA ASP A 172 6.86 17.01 10.25
C ASP A 172 8.36 16.76 10.50
N LEU A 173 9.10 16.56 9.42
CA LEU A 173 10.56 16.39 9.42
C LEU A 173 11.34 17.70 9.34
N GLY A 174 10.68 18.85 9.50
CA GLY A 174 11.26 20.18 9.33
C GLY A 174 10.99 20.74 7.92
N GLY A 175 9.77 20.60 7.43
CA GLY A 175 9.30 21.11 6.14
C GLY A 175 8.73 20.03 5.22
N VAL A 176 8.90 18.76 5.57
CA VAL A 176 8.35 17.62 4.82
C VAL A 176 7.51 16.74 5.74
N SER A 177 6.28 16.47 5.34
CA SER A 177 5.36 15.62 6.12
C SER A 177 5.61 14.14 5.83
N LEU A 178 5.72 13.36 6.90
CA LEU A 178 5.82 11.90 6.89
C LEU A 178 4.59 11.30 7.57
N ARG A 179 3.97 10.32 6.94
CA ARG A 179 2.92 9.51 7.55
C ARG A 179 3.53 8.26 8.17
N ILE A 180 3.18 7.97 9.40
CA ILE A 180 3.58 6.73 10.09
C ILE A 180 2.36 6.04 10.70
N ILE A 181 2.46 4.74 10.87
CA ILE A 181 1.49 3.93 11.62
C ILE A 181 2.14 3.50 12.93
N ALA A 182 1.59 3.99 14.04
CA ALA A 182 2.03 3.65 15.37
C ALA A 182 1.10 2.60 16.01
N ASP A 183 1.62 1.92 17.03
CA ASP A 183 0.85 0.95 17.81
C ASP A 183 -0.38 1.63 18.45
N PRO A 184 -1.58 1.04 18.41
CA PRO A 184 -2.77 1.63 19.02
C PRO A 184 -2.63 1.89 20.51
N HIS A 185 -1.87 1.06 21.24
CA HIS A 185 -1.61 1.23 22.67
C HIS A 185 -0.67 2.40 22.98
N SER A 186 0.01 2.96 21.97
CA SER A 186 0.86 4.15 22.16
C SER A 186 0.08 5.46 22.14
N PHE A 187 -1.22 5.46 21.83
CA PHE A 187 -2.01 6.68 21.65
C PHE A 187 -1.97 7.60 22.85
N ASP A 188 -2.13 7.05 24.07
CA ASP A 188 -2.14 7.83 25.31
C ASP A 188 -0.75 8.40 25.67
N SER A 189 0.32 7.86 25.11
CA SER A 189 1.70 8.29 25.36
C SER A 189 2.24 9.26 24.31
N LEU A 190 1.51 9.49 23.23
CA LEU A 190 1.88 10.38 22.14
C LEU A 190 0.95 11.60 22.11
N SER A 191 1.47 12.74 21.66
CA SER A 191 0.67 13.96 21.54
C SER A 191 1.15 14.83 20.36
N ALA A 192 0.22 15.63 19.82
CA ALA A 192 0.57 16.66 18.86
C ALA A 192 1.58 17.66 19.47
N GLY A 193 2.57 18.07 18.70
CA GLY A 193 3.68 18.90 19.14
C GLY A 193 4.85 18.13 19.77
N GLN A 194 4.69 16.83 20.03
CA GLN A 194 5.76 16.00 20.59
C GLN A 194 6.82 15.71 19.53
N LYS A 195 8.07 15.87 19.92
CA LYS A 195 9.24 15.45 19.10
C LYS A 195 9.51 13.97 19.32
N ILE A 196 9.71 13.23 18.25
CA ILE A 196 9.94 11.80 18.25
C ILE A 196 11.14 11.43 17.37
N ASP A 197 11.82 10.36 17.75
CA ASP A 197 12.82 9.69 16.92
C ASP A 197 12.18 8.48 16.25
N MET A 198 12.56 8.23 14.99
CA MET A 198 11.97 7.19 14.17
C MET A 198 13.05 6.35 13.49
N LYS A 199 12.86 5.04 13.52
CA LYS A 199 13.71 4.05 12.85
C LYS A 199 13.04 3.53 11.60
N ILE A 200 13.76 3.52 10.48
CA ILE A 200 13.32 2.91 9.23
C ILE A 200 13.65 1.42 9.29
N GLN A 201 12.65 0.56 9.09
CA GLN A 201 12.84 -0.90 9.07
C GLN A 201 13.08 -1.43 7.66
N ASP A 202 12.46 -0.78 6.67
CA ASP A 202 12.56 -1.18 5.27
C ASP A 202 12.28 0.03 4.37
N GLU A 203 13.05 0.16 3.30
CA GLU A 203 12.93 1.25 2.33
C GLU A 203 13.02 0.75 0.90
N LEU A 204 12.37 1.49 0.00
CA LEU A 204 12.52 1.35 -1.43
C LEU A 204 13.09 2.66 -1.97
N VAL A 205 13.99 2.57 -2.93
CA VAL A 205 14.60 3.75 -3.53
C VAL A 205 14.51 3.66 -5.03
N TYR A 206 13.94 4.69 -5.65
CA TYR A 206 13.83 4.83 -7.10
C TYR A 206 14.66 6.01 -7.59
N ALA A 207 15.18 5.92 -8.80
CA ALA A 207 15.72 7.10 -9.48
C ALA A 207 14.61 8.14 -9.68
N ASP A 208 14.89 9.40 -9.40
CA ASP A 208 13.94 10.48 -9.67
C ASP A 208 14.05 10.85 -11.16
N ASP A 209 13.10 10.40 -11.96
CA ASP A 209 13.01 10.65 -13.40
C ASP A 209 12.25 11.95 -13.76
N GLY A 210 11.84 12.69 -12.73
CA GLY A 210 11.09 13.95 -12.89
C GLY A 210 9.63 13.77 -13.34
N LYS A 211 9.11 12.54 -13.36
CA LYS A 211 7.75 12.23 -13.82
C LYS A 211 6.75 12.10 -12.67
N ASP A 212 6.89 12.89 -11.63
CA ASP A 212 6.05 12.82 -10.41
C ASP A 212 4.55 12.79 -10.67
N ASP A 213 4.07 13.53 -11.69
CA ASP A 213 2.64 13.64 -11.97
C ASP A 213 2.03 12.37 -12.57
N GLN A 214 2.84 11.48 -13.14
CA GLN A 214 2.36 10.19 -13.68
C GLN A 214 2.01 9.19 -12.57
N TYR A 215 2.50 9.42 -11.35
CA TYR A 215 2.34 8.51 -10.21
C TYR A 215 1.36 9.04 -9.15
N LYS A 216 0.86 10.26 -9.30
CA LYS A 216 -0.21 10.77 -8.45
C LYS A 216 -1.51 10.02 -8.78
N ILE A 217 -1.95 9.19 -7.85
CA ILE A 217 -3.33 8.71 -7.88
C ILE A 217 -4.16 9.94 -7.52
N LEU A 218 -5.05 10.35 -8.43
CA LEU A 218 -6.04 11.37 -8.14
C LEU A 218 -6.88 10.84 -6.97
N THR A 219 -6.65 11.38 -5.77
CA THR A 219 -7.44 11.13 -4.56
C THR A 219 -8.67 12.00 -4.56
#